data_cda421701af345596bae42237352001f
#
_entry.id   cda421701af345596bae42237352001f
#
_cell.length_a   1.000
_cell.length_b   1.000
_cell.length_c   1.000
_cell.angle_alpha   90.00
_cell.angle_beta   90.00
_cell.angle_gamma   90.00
#
_symmetry.space_group_name_H-M   'P 1'
#
loop_
_entity.id
_entity.type
_entity.pdbx_description
1 polymer ?
#
loop_
_entity_poly.entity_id
_entity_poly.type
_entity_poly.pdbx_seq_one_letter_code
_entity_poly.pdbx_strand_id
1 'polypeptide(L)'
;MRLRLAPSVLAFLQPIFAVVEPAATPVNVMGAAGVSLGASWALLRHRPTVFLCQALGSACFGIHYVLLGSATGAVMCAISMLQSLMARGGPSGGWRTRVQMASLGVILIATYVTWLGLPSLAAALGSSFATIGRLQRDLQRMRLFFLACSLLWAVHNLLVGSRFGNASDIMTISGIAIGLYVHRWRATAPSPAIAPPIATARLQ
;
A
#
# COMPACT_ATOMS: atom_id res chain seq x y z
N MET A 1 32.07 4.69 -15.14
CA MET A 1 32.23 4.45 -13.69
C MET A 1 31.27 3.32 -13.30
N ARG A 2 31.73 2.07 -13.13
CA ARG A 2 30.87 0.94 -12.74
C ARG A 2 30.81 0.89 -11.23
N LEU A 3 29.68 1.29 -10.65
CA LEU A 3 29.42 1.10 -9.21
C LEU A 3 29.38 -0.42 -8.93
N ARG A 4 30.44 -0.94 -8.28
CA ARG A 4 30.43 -2.30 -7.72
C ARG A 4 29.68 -2.23 -6.39
N LEU A 5 28.42 -2.65 -6.38
CA LEU A 5 27.67 -2.83 -5.13
C LEU A 5 28.31 -3.96 -4.31
N ALA A 6 28.35 -3.78 -2.99
CA ALA A 6 28.85 -4.80 -2.08
C ALA A 6 28.05 -6.09 -2.19
N PRO A 7 28.66 -7.29 -2.03
CA PRO A 7 27.97 -8.57 -2.14
C PRO A 7 26.75 -8.70 -1.24
N SER A 8 26.76 -8.08 -0.07
CA SER A 8 25.63 -8.01 0.87
C SER A 8 24.45 -7.19 0.33
N VAL A 9 24.71 -6.11 -0.41
CA VAL A 9 23.69 -5.30 -1.07
C VAL A 9 23.10 -6.05 -2.26
N LEU A 10 23.94 -6.78 -3.01
CA LEU A 10 23.47 -7.64 -4.09
C LEU A 10 22.59 -8.79 -3.57
N ALA A 11 22.98 -9.43 -2.46
CA ALA A 11 22.18 -10.48 -1.83
C ALA A 11 20.82 -9.94 -1.30
N PHE A 12 20.79 -8.72 -0.78
CA PHE A 12 19.57 -8.04 -0.35
C PHE A 12 18.68 -7.64 -1.55
N LEU A 13 19.30 -7.28 -2.68
CA LEU A 13 18.60 -6.89 -3.90
C LEU A 13 18.26 -8.08 -4.82
N GLN A 14 18.86 -9.26 -4.58
CA GLN A 14 18.57 -10.48 -5.35
C GLN A 14 17.06 -10.82 -5.45
N PRO A 15 16.23 -10.69 -4.39
CA PRO A 15 14.79 -10.89 -4.52
C PRO A 15 14.12 -9.89 -5.48
N ILE A 16 14.66 -8.68 -5.59
CA ILE A 16 14.15 -7.64 -6.51
C ILE A 16 14.56 -7.97 -7.94
N PHE A 17 15.78 -8.44 -8.16
CA PHE A 17 16.25 -8.82 -9.50
C PHE A 17 15.73 -10.19 -9.96
N ALA A 18 15.44 -11.11 -9.05
CA ALA A 18 14.78 -12.39 -9.37
C ALA A 18 13.32 -12.23 -9.82
N VAL A 19 12.73 -11.04 -9.64
CA VAL A 19 11.46 -10.64 -10.28
C VAL A 19 11.64 -10.45 -11.80
N VAL A 20 12.88 -10.25 -12.28
CA VAL A 20 13.20 -9.93 -13.69
C VAL A 20 13.37 -11.17 -14.58
N GLU A 21 13.48 -12.37 -14.02
CA GLU A 21 13.47 -13.64 -14.79
C GLU A 21 12.27 -14.53 -14.43
N PRO A 22 11.06 -14.11 -14.67
CA PRO A 22 9.94 -14.99 -14.45
C PRO A 22 9.69 -15.79 -15.73
N ALA A 23 9.83 -17.09 -15.66
CA ALA A 23 8.97 -17.92 -16.49
C ALA A 23 7.55 -17.34 -16.37
N ALA A 24 6.82 -17.17 -17.50
CA ALA A 24 5.47 -16.58 -17.50
C ALA A 24 4.44 -17.55 -16.85
N THR A 25 4.68 -17.88 -15.58
CA THR A 25 3.76 -18.70 -14.80
C THR A 25 2.61 -17.83 -14.31
N PRO A 26 1.41 -18.38 -14.16
CA PRO A 26 0.26 -17.63 -13.65
C PRO A 26 0.56 -16.92 -12.31
N VAL A 27 1.33 -17.54 -11.42
CA VAL A 27 1.78 -16.94 -10.14
C VAL A 27 2.56 -15.66 -10.37
N ASN A 28 3.53 -15.69 -11.28
CA ASN A 28 4.41 -14.56 -11.57
C ASN A 28 3.66 -13.44 -12.31
N VAL A 29 2.80 -13.80 -13.26
CA VAL A 29 1.96 -12.82 -14.00
C VAL A 29 1.04 -12.07 -13.06
N MET A 30 0.34 -12.78 -12.15
CA MET A 30 -0.56 -12.16 -11.19
C MET A 30 0.20 -11.32 -10.18
N GLY A 31 1.35 -11.78 -9.70
CA GLY A 31 2.22 -11.03 -8.81
C GLY A 31 2.73 -9.74 -9.46
N ALA A 32 3.25 -9.81 -10.69
CA ALA A 32 3.73 -8.65 -11.44
C ALA A 32 2.62 -7.63 -11.72
N ALA A 33 1.43 -8.09 -12.12
CA ALA A 33 0.26 -7.22 -12.30
C ALA A 33 -0.13 -6.53 -10.98
N GLY A 34 -0.11 -7.26 -9.87
CA GLY A 34 -0.38 -6.73 -8.54
C GLY A 34 0.62 -5.64 -8.14
N VAL A 35 1.93 -5.85 -8.35
CA VAL A 35 2.97 -4.84 -8.11
C VAL A 35 2.76 -3.61 -8.98
N SER A 36 2.52 -3.79 -10.28
CA SER A 36 2.35 -2.67 -11.23
C SER A 36 1.17 -1.79 -10.85
N LEU A 37 0.02 -2.38 -10.49
CA LEU A 37 -1.17 -1.69 -10.02
C LEU A 37 -0.94 -1.07 -8.62
N GLY A 38 -0.26 -1.80 -7.74
CA GLY A 38 0.11 -1.34 -6.40
C GLY A 38 1.08 -0.15 -6.44
N ALA A 39 2.04 -0.12 -7.37
CA ALA A 39 2.97 1.00 -7.52
C ALA A 39 2.30 2.24 -8.14
N SER A 40 1.36 2.04 -9.07
CA SER A 40 0.73 3.14 -9.81
C SER A 40 -0.09 4.09 -8.93
N TRP A 41 -0.70 3.62 -7.82
CA TRP A 41 -1.52 4.47 -6.96
C TRP A 41 -0.75 5.64 -6.33
N ALA A 42 0.55 5.46 -6.07
CA ALA A 42 1.40 6.51 -5.50
C ALA A 42 1.55 7.73 -6.44
N LEU A 43 1.40 7.51 -7.75
CA LEU A 43 1.49 8.55 -8.79
C LEU A 43 0.13 9.22 -9.04
N LEU A 44 -0.96 8.62 -8.59
CA LEU A 44 -2.31 9.11 -8.85
C LEU A 44 -2.75 10.14 -7.82
N ARG A 45 -3.42 11.21 -8.30
CA ARG A 45 -3.96 12.29 -7.45
C ARG A 45 -5.48 12.16 -7.25
N HIS A 46 -6.16 11.47 -8.15
CA HIS A 46 -7.62 11.34 -8.12
C HIS A 46 -8.01 10.16 -7.24
N ARG A 47 -8.61 10.45 -6.09
CA ARG A 47 -8.94 9.46 -5.04
C ARG A 47 -9.72 8.24 -5.54
N PRO A 48 -10.81 8.35 -6.35
CA PRO A 48 -11.51 7.20 -6.88
C PRO A 48 -10.65 6.28 -7.74
N THR A 49 -9.71 6.84 -8.51
CA THR A 49 -8.77 6.06 -9.34
C THR A 49 -7.74 5.34 -8.47
N VAL A 50 -7.24 5.99 -7.39
CA VAL A 50 -6.36 5.36 -6.40
C VAL A 50 -7.00 4.10 -5.84
N PHE A 51 -8.24 4.20 -5.36
CA PHE A 51 -8.93 3.04 -4.78
C PHE A 51 -9.30 1.98 -5.83
N LEU A 52 -9.52 2.36 -7.10
CA LEU A 52 -9.71 1.38 -8.16
C LEU A 52 -8.41 0.58 -8.41
N CYS A 53 -7.26 1.26 -8.52
CA CYS A 53 -5.97 0.60 -8.66
C CYS A 53 -5.66 -0.31 -7.46
N GLN A 54 -5.96 0.13 -6.24
CA GLN A 54 -5.82 -0.70 -5.06
C GLN A 54 -6.75 -1.93 -5.09
N ALA A 55 -7.99 -1.79 -5.56
CA ALA A 55 -8.91 -2.91 -5.67
C ALA A 55 -8.43 -3.94 -6.71
N LEU A 56 -8.02 -3.48 -7.89
CA LEU A 56 -7.50 -4.34 -8.95
C LEU A 56 -6.17 -5.01 -8.52
N GLY A 57 -5.27 -4.27 -7.88
CA GLY A 57 -4.03 -4.81 -7.32
C GLY A 57 -4.30 -5.88 -6.26
N SER A 58 -5.27 -5.63 -5.36
CA SER A 58 -5.70 -6.62 -4.37
C SER A 58 -6.31 -7.87 -5.01
N ALA A 59 -7.07 -7.73 -6.11
CA ALA A 59 -7.59 -8.88 -6.86
C ALA A 59 -6.44 -9.73 -7.45
N CYS A 60 -5.45 -9.09 -8.08
CA CYS A 60 -4.28 -9.78 -8.63
C CYS A 60 -3.48 -10.48 -7.53
N PHE A 61 -3.20 -9.81 -6.41
CA PHE A 61 -2.53 -10.43 -5.27
C PHE A 61 -3.37 -11.53 -4.62
N GLY A 62 -4.70 -11.41 -4.58
CA GLY A 62 -5.59 -12.46 -4.10
C GLY A 62 -5.39 -13.76 -4.89
N ILE A 63 -5.40 -13.67 -6.23
CA ILE A 63 -5.12 -14.82 -7.11
C ILE A 63 -3.69 -15.33 -6.90
N HIS A 64 -2.71 -14.43 -6.81
CA HIS A 64 -1.31 -14.78 -6.55
C HIS A 64 -1.15 -15.59 -5.26
N TYR A 65 -1.81 -15.18 -4.15
CA TYR A 65 -1.75 -15.92 -2.87
C TYR A 65 -2.51 -17.25 -2.90
N VAL A 66 -3.62 -17.35 -3.65
CA VAL A 66 -4.26 -18.64 -3.90
C VAL A 66 -3.27 -19.60 -4.57
N LEU A 67 -2.58 -19.14 -5.60
CA LEU A 67 -1.60 -19.94 -6.34
C LEU A 67 -0.35 -20.27 -5.51
N LEU A 68 -0.02 -19.47 -4.48
CA LEU A 68 1.04 -19.76 -3.50
C LEU A 68 0.56 -20.66 -2.34
N GLY A 69 -0.72 -21.02 -2.28
CA GLY A 69 -1.27 -21.78 -1.15
C GLY A 69 -1.47 -20.97 0.14
N SER A 70 -1.37 -19.63 0.08
CA SER A 70 -1.60 -18.75 1.23
C SER A 70 -3.07 -18.33 1.34
N ALA A 71 -3.90 -19.19 1.95
CA ALA A 71 -5.33 -18.94 2.10
C ALA A 71 -5.62 -17.62 2.84
N THR A 72 -4.92 -17.35 3.96
CA THR A 72 -5.10 -16.10 4.72
C THR A 72 -4.77 -14.88 3.86
N GLY A 73 -3.63 -14.90 3.14
CA GLY A 73 -3.26 -13.81 2.23
C GLY A 73 -4.33 -13.55 1.17
N ALA A 74 -4.85 -14.61 0.56
CA ALA A 74 -5.88 -14.51 -0.47
C ALA A 74 -7.19 -13.89 0.06
N VAL A 75 -7.67 -14.36 1.22
CA VAL A 75 -8.91 -13.84 1.84
C VAL A 75 -8.73 -12.38 2.28
N MET A 76 -7.57 -12.02 2.84
CA MET A 76 -7.28 -10.63 3.21
C MET A 76 -7.25 -9.71 1.99
N CYS A 77 -6.72 -10.17 0.86
CA CYS A 77 -6.77 -9.43 -0.40
C CYS A 77 -8.21 -9.27 -0.93
N ALA A 78 -9.05 -10.29 -0.83
CA ALA A 78 -10.47 -10.18 -1.21
C ALA A 78 -11.20 -9.14 -0.35
N ILE A 79 -10.99 -9.15 0.96
CA ILE A 79 -11.54 -8.13 1.87
C ILE A 79 -11.03 -6.73 1.47
N SER A 80 -9.72 -6.58 1.23
CA SER A 80 -9.11 -5.30 0.82
C SER A 80 -9.65 -4.78 -0.51
N MET A 81 -9.91 -5.66 -1.47
CA MET A 81 -10.56 -5.33 -2.74
C MET A 81 -11.95 -4.71 -2.51
N LEU A 82 -12.80 -5.39 -1.73
CA LEU A 82 -14.15 -4.89 -1.42
C LEU A 82 -14.11 -3.56 -0.67
N GLN A 83 -13.25 -3.43 0.34
CA GLN A 83 -13.06 -2.20 1.09
C GLN A 83 -12.60 -1.04 0.19
N SER A 84 -11.70 -1.30 -0.76
CA SER A 84 -11.21 -0.28 -1.69
C SER A 84 -12.30 0.16 -2.66
N LEU A 85 -13.09 -0.77 -3.21
CA LEU A 85 -14.25 -0.44 -4.05
C LEU A 85 -15.28 0.43 -3.31
N MET A 86 -15.56 0.13 -2.04
CA MET A 86 -16.44 0.95 -1.21
C MET A 86 -15.86 2.34 -0.94
N ALA A 87 -14.54 2.45 -0.74
CA ALA A 87 -13.86 3.71 -0.45
C ALA A 87 -13.81 4.67 -1.65
N ARG A 88 -14.01 4.20 -2.89
CA ARG A 88 -14.07 5.03 -4.11
C ARG A 88 -15.10 6.16 -4.03
N GLY A 89 -16.21 5.93 -3.39
CA GLY A 89 -17.31 6.91 -3.29
C GLY A 89 -17.06 8.09 -2.36
N GLY A 90 -15.84 8.28 -1.88
CA GLY A 90 -15.45 9.41 -1.01
C GLY A 90 -15.57 9.10 0.50
N PRO A 91 -15.09 10.03 1.35
CA PRO A 91 -15.28 9.96 2.80
C PRO A 91 -16.78 10.09 3.09
N SER A 92 -17.36 9.03 3.54
CA SER A 92 -18.77 8.80 3.37
C SER A 92 -19.54 8.82 4.68
N GLY A 93 -20.83 8.99 4.55
CA GLY A 93 -21.79 8.86 5.61
C GLY A 93 -21.68 7.57 6.42
N GLY A 94 -22.31 7.56 7.60
CA GLY A 94 -22.10 6.59 8.66
C GLY A 94 -22.20 5.09 8.29
N TRP A 95 -22.88 4.71 7.20
CA TRP A 95 -23.02 3.31 6.82
C TRP A 95 -21.71 2.70 6.30
N ARG A 96 -20.95 3.44 5.47
CA ARG A 96 -19.65 2.95 4.93
C ARG A 96 -18.63 2.79 6.03
N THR A 97 -18.58 3.75 6.97
CA THR A 97 -17.75 3.63 8.17
C THR A 97 -18.12 2.39 8.97
N ARG A 98 -19.43 2.13 9.17
CA ARG A 98 -19.88 0.93 9.90
C ARG A 98 -19.46 -0.36 9.19
N VAL A 99 -19.59 -0.43 7.87
CA VAL A 99 -19.17 -1.61 7.10
C VAL A 99 -17.64 -1.79 7.15
N GLN A 100 -16.88 -0.70 7.03
CA GLN A 100 -15.42 -0.76 7.19
C GLN A 100 -15.03 -1.25 8.60
N MET A 101 -15.69 -0.77 9.65
CA MET A 101 -15.45 -1.24 11.02
C MET A 101 -15.90 -2.70 11.22
N ALA A 102 -17.05 -3.08 10.67
CA ALA A 102 -17.52 -4.48 10.70
C ALA A 102 -16.55 -5.43 10.00
N SER A 103 -15.83 -4.97 8.98
CA SER A 103 -14.83 -5.79 8.29
C SER A 103 -13.65 -6.18 9.18
N LEU A 104 -13.39 -5.49 10.30
CA LEU A 104 -12.41 -5.96 11.30
C LEU A 104 -12.84 -7.27 11.94
N GLY A 105 -14.13 -7.43 12.23
CA GLY A 105 -14.69 -8.71 12.70
C GLY A 105 -14.55 -9.81 11.64
N VAL A 106 -14.79 -9.48 10.36
CA VAL A 106 -14.60 -10.43 9.25
C VAL A 106 -13.12 -10.82 9.12
N ILE A 107 -12.18 -9.88 9.29
CA ILE A 107 -10.73 -10.16 9.29
C ILE A 107 -10.40 -11.16 10.41
N LEU A 108 -10.91 -10.98 11.62
CA LEU A 108 -10.66 -11.88 12.75
C LEU A 108 -11.20 -13.29 12.48
N ILE A 109 -12.44 -13.41 12.01
CA ILE A 109 -13.06 -14.68 11.66
C ILE A 109 -12.27 -15.37 10.54
N ALA A 110 -11.96 -14.65 9.46
CA ALA A 110 -11.20 -15.16 8.35
C ALA A 110 -9.80 -15.66 8.79
N THR A 111 -9.13 -14.89 9.66
CA THR A 111 -7.84 -15.29 10.24
C THR A 111 -7.96 -16.58 11.03
N TYR A 112 -8.98 -16.69 11.88
CA TYR A 112 -9.20 -17.91 12.67
C TYR A 112 -9.42 -19.15 11.79
N VAL A 113 -10.25 -19.00 10.75
CA VAL A 113 -10.57 -20.12 9.83
C VAL A 113 -9.37 -20.52 8.95
N THR A 114 -8.52 -19.55 8.58
CA THR A 114 -7.37 -19.80 7.70
C THR A 114 -6.02 -19.75 8.43
N TRP A 115 -6.02 -20.07 9.73
CA TRP A 115 -4.85 -19.90 10.60
C TRP A 115 -3.66 -20.80 10.19
N LEU A 116 -2.53 -20.17 9.88
CA LEU A 116 -1.25 -20.82 9.55
C LEU A 116 -0.10 -20.29 10.43
N GLY A 117 -0.43 -19.80 11.63
CA GLY A 117 0.56 -19.25 12.56
C GLY A 117 0.94 -17.79 12.27
N LEU A 118 2.21 -17.46 12.43
CA LEU A 118 2.72 -16.08 12.31
C LEU A 118 2.39 -15.38 10.98
N PRO A 119 2.42 -16.05 9.80
CA PRO A 119 1.99 -15.42 8.56
C PRO A 119 0.55 -14.91 8.61
N SER A 120 -0.37 -15.70 9.18
CA SER A 120 -1.77 -15.31 9.31
C SER A 120 -1.96 -14.13 10.26
N LEU A 121 -1.23 -14.12 11.38
CA LEU A 121 -1.24 -12.99 12.32
C LEU A 121 -0.76 -11.70 11.65
N ALA A 122 0.35 -11.75 10.93
CA ALA A 122 0.92 -10.60 10.24
C ALA A 122 -0.05 -10.05 9.17
N ALA A 123 -0.66 -10.92 8.36
CA ALA A 123 -1.66 -10.53 7.38
C ALA A 123 -2.91 -9.89 8.01
N ALA A 124 -3.39 -10.46 9.12
CA ALA A 124 -4.56 -9.94 9.85
C ALA A 124 -4.29 -8.55 10.43
N LEU A 125 -3.18 -8.38 11.14
CA LEU A 125 -2.79 -7.09 11.69
C LEU A 125 -2.57 -6.05 10.59
N GLY A 126 -1.85 -6.41 9.52
CA GLY A 126 -1.64 -5.54 8.36
C GLY A 126 -2.96 -5.09 7.73
N SER A 127 -3.88 -6.02 7.51
CA SER A 127 -5.22 -5.71 6.95
C SER A 127 -6.05 -4.85 7.89
N SER A 128 -5.93 -5.03 9.20
CA SER A 128 -6.59 -4.20 10.21
C SER A 128 -6.05 -2.76 10.18
N PHE A 129 -4.73 -2.57 10.11
CA PHE A 129 -4.13 -1.25 9.94
C PHE A 129 -4.55 -0.59 8.63
N ALA A 130 -4.63 -1.33 7.52
CA ALA A 130 -5.13 -0.80 6.26
C ALA A 130 -6.60 -0.35 6.36
N THR A 131 -7.44 -1.12 7.06
CA THR A 131 -8.85 -0.77 7.29
C THR A 131 -8.97 0.54 8.07
N ILE A 132 -8.24 0.68 9.17
CA ILE A 132 -8.20 1.90 9.98
C ILE A 132 -7.64 3.07 9.17
N GLY A 133 -6.60 2.82 8.36
CA GLY A 133 -5.99 3.81 7.47
C GLY A 133 -6.99 4.40 6.47
N ARG A 134 -7.85 3.56 5.86
CA ARG A 134 -8.89 4.02 4.91
C ARG A 134 -9.95 4.93 5.56
N LEU A 135 -10.15 4.82 6.87
CA LEU A 135 -11.07 5.67 7.63
C LEU A 135 -10.48 7.03 7.99
N GLN A 136 -9.17 7.20 7.89
CA GLN A 136 -8.54 8.47 8.23
C GLN A 136 -8.89 9.56 7.21
N ARG A 137 -9.27 10.74 7.70
CA ARG A 137 -9.48 11.96 6.90
C ARG A 137 -8.16 12.65 6.60
N ASP A 138 -7.27 12.65 7.57
CA ASP A 138 -5.93 13.23 7.47
C ASP A 138 -4.98 12.32 6.67
N LEU A 139 -4.33 12.91 5.66
CA LEU A 139 -3.46 12.17 4.74
C LEU A 139 -2.20 11.62 5.43
N GLN A 140 -1.67 12.33 6.43
CA GLN A 140 -0.46 11.89 7.12
C GLN A 140 -0.76 10.72 8.06
N ARG A 141 -1.87 10.79 8.80
CA ARG A 141 -2.34 9.66 9.61
C ARG A 141 -2.63 8.44 8.74
N MET A 142 -3.29 8.61 7.60
CA MET A 142 -3.52 7.55 6.64
C MET A 142 -2.19 6.89 6.20
N ARG A 143 -1.17 7.69 5.87
CA ARG A 143 0.16 7.18 5.48
C ARG A 143 0.83 6.37 6.59
N LEU A 144 0.75 6.82 7.85
CA LEU A 144 1.31 6.08 8.99
C LEU A 144 0.64 4.71 9.16
N PHE A 145 -0.69 4.63 9.04
CA PHE A 145 -1.40 3.35 9.09
C PHE A 145 -1.02 2.44 7.92
N PHE A 146 -0.87 2.97 6.71
CA PHE A 146 -0.43 2.18 5.57
C PHE A 146 1.04 1.76 5.67
N LEU A 147 1.90 2.55 6.31
CA LEU A 147 3.27 2.16 6.62
C LEU A 147 3.29 0.94 7.55
N ALA A 148 2.56 0.99 8.66
CA ALA A 148 2.43 -0.14 9.58
C ALA A 148 1.83 -1.38 8.87
N CYS A 149 0.82 -1.18 8.02
CA CYS A 149 0.26 -2.23 7.16
C CYS A 149 1.34 -2.88 6.29
N SER A 150 2.11 -2.09 5.53
CA SER A 150 3.12 -2.63 4.62
C SER A 150 4.26 -3.33 5.35
N LEU A 151 4.67 -2.87 6.54
CA LEU A 151 5.66 -3.56 7.35
C LEU A 151 5.17 -4.95 7.78
N LEU A 152 3.91 -5.07 8.19
CA LEU A 152 3.31 -6.34 8.59
C LEU A 152 3.09 -7.28 7.38
N TRP A 153 2.67 -6.72 6.24
CA TRP A 153 2.56 -7.49 5.00
C TRP A 153 3.93 -7.96 4.50
N ALA A 154 4.99 -7.16 4.65
CA ALA A 154 6.35 -7.59 4.33
C ALA A 154 6.77 -8.81 5.16
N VAL A 155 6.43 -8.85 6.46
CA VAL A 155 6.64 -10.04 7.31
C VAL A 155 5.85 -11.23 6.78
N HIS A 156 4.56 -11.06 6.47
CA HIS A 156 3.74 -12.12 5.86
C HIS A 156 4.38 -12.65 4.58
N ASN A 157 4.78 -11.74 3.68
CA ASN A 157 5.34 -12.06 2.37
C ASN A 157 6.68 -12.80 2.45
N LEU A 158 7.53 -12.42 3.42
CA LEU A 158 8.78 -13.15 3.69
C LEU A 158 8.49 -14.59 4.13
N LEU A 159 7.50 -14.78 5.02
CA LEU A 159 7.18 -16.09 5.58
C LEU A 159 6.49 -17.03 4.57
N VAL A 160 5.70 -16.49 3.63
CA VAL A 160 5.04 -17.28 2.57
C VAL A 160 5.83 -17.34 1.26
N GLY A 161 7.01 -16.72 1.20
CA GLY A 161 7.89 -16.73 0.01
C GLY A 161 7.37 -15.88 -1.15
N SER A 162 6.49 -14.90 -0.92
CA SER A 162 5.97 -14.01 -1.97
C SER A 162 6.95 -12.91 -2.33
N ARG A 163 7.75 -13.12 -3.39
CA ARG A 163 8.73 -12.13 -3.88
C ARG A 163 8.04 -10.88 -4.41
N PHE A 164 6.93 -11.02 -5.11
CA PHE A 164 6.14 -9.89 -5.64
C PHE A 164 5.47 -9.09 -4.52
N GLY A 165 4.95 -9.75 -3.49
CA GLY A 165 4.43 -9.08 -2.30
C GLY A 165 5.50 -8.22 -1.63
N ASN A 166 6.70 -8.77 -1.39
CA ASN A 166 7.82 -8.02 -0.83
C ASN A 166 8.22 -6.82 -1.70
N ALA A 167 8.29 -6.99 -3.03
CA ALA A 167 8.58 -5.89 -3.94
C ALA A 167 7.54 -4.77 -3.83
N SER A 168 6.26 -5.12 -3.78
CA SER A 168 5.15 -4.17 -3.59
C SER A 168 5.26 -3.41 -2.27
N ASP A 169 5.59 -4.11 -1.17
CA ASP A 169 5.74 -3.49 0.15
C ASP A 169 6.93 -2.54 0.21
N ILE A 170 8.08 -2.93 -0.36
CA ILE A 170 9.27 -2.06 -0.45
C ILE A 170 8.93 -0.78 -1.22
N MET A 171 8.23 -0.89 -2.35
CA MET A 171 7.81 0.29 -3.14
C MET A 171 6.85 1.18 -2.35
N THR A 172 5.90 0.58 -1.63
CA THR A 172 4.93 1.31 -0.81
C THR A 172 5.62 2.02 0.36
N ILE A 173 6.47 1.34 1.10
CA ILE A 173 7.25 1.89 2.22
C ILE A 173 8.12 3.05 1.75
N SER A 174 8.84 2.86 0.63
CA SER A 174 9.70 3.90 0.04
C SER A 174 8.87 5.12 -0.41
N GLY A 175 7.74 4.89 -1.08
CA GLY A 175 6.85 5.97 -1.52
C GLY A 175 6.26 6.77 -0.34
N ILE A 176 5.88 6.10 0.74
CA ILE A 176 5.39 6.75 1.96
C ILE A 176 6.51 7.54 2.64
N ALA A 177 7.71 6.95 2.77
CA ALA A 177 8.87 7.62 3.38
C ALA A 177 9.24 8.91 2.63
N ILE A 178 9.31 8.84 1.30
CA ILE A 178 9.55 10.03 0.45
C ILE A 178 8.42 11.06 0.64
N GLY A 179 7.17 10.62 0.66
CA GLY A 179 6.03 11.51 0.84
C GLY A 179 6.03 12.23 2.20
N LEU A 180 6.40 11.55 3.28
CA LEU A 180 6.55 12.12 4.62
C LEU A 180 7.72 13.10 4.68
N TYR A 181 8.86 12.76 4.07
CA TYR A 181 10.03 13.62 4.00
C TYR A 181 9.74 14.93 3.26
N VAL A 182 9.18 14.84 2.07
CA VAL A 182 8.82 16.05 1.25
C VAL A 182 7.81 16.94 1.98
N HIS A 183 6.86 16.33 2.72
CA HIS A 183 5.89 17.10 3.49
C HIS A 183 6.55 17.89 4.63
N ARG A 184 7.49 17.27 5.36
CA ARG A 184 8.25 17.97 6.42
C ARG A 184 9.02 19.16 5.85
N TRP A 185 9.71 18.99 4.74
CA TRP A 185 10.47 20.04 4.07
C TRP A 185 9.59 21.24 3.66
N ARG A 186 8.41 20.98 3.11
CA ARG A 186 7.48 22.06 2.74
C ARG A 186 6.90 22.79 3.94
N ALA A 187 6.72 22.12 5.07
CA ALA A 187 6.24 22.75 6.29
C ALA A 187 7.30 23.64 6.97
N THR A 188 8.59 23.40 6.71
CA THR A 188 9.71 24.16 7.26
C THR A 188 10.24 25.22 6.30
N ALA A 189 9.80 25.23 5.03
CA ALA A 189 10.19 26.26 4.08
C ALA A 189 9.59 27.63 4.49
N PRO A 190 10.39 28.71 4.50
CA PRO A 190 9.88 30.04 4.78
C PRO A 190 8.77 30.39 3.81
N SER A 191 7.64 30.89 4.32
CA SER A 191 6.56 31.42 3.47
C SER A 191 7.15 32.50 2.55
N PRO A 192 6.90 32.43 1.22
CA PRO A 192 7.33 33.53 0.35
C PRO A 192 6.77 34.83 0.92
N ALA A 193 7.66 35.77 1.22
CA ALA A 193 7.28 37.08 1.71
C ALA A 193 6.25 37.65 0.73
N ILE A 194 5.04 37.94 1.23
CA ILE A 194 4.01 38.61 0.45
C ILE A 194 4.62 39.96 0.02
N ALA A 195 4.92 40.10 -1.27
CA ALA A 195 5.37 41.37 -1.80
C ALA A 195 4.35 42.44 -1.40
N PRO A 196 4.79 43.59 -0.84
CA PRO A 196 3.86 44.63 -0.47
C PRO A 196 3.02 45.00 -1.69
N PRO A 197 1.73 45.30 -1.53
CA PRO A 197 0.88 45.68 -2.63
C PRO A 197 1.51 46.94 -3.31
N ILE A 198 1.73 46.85 -4.63
CA ILE A 198 2.21 47.93 -5.42
C ILE A 198 1.24 49.10 -5.20
N ALA A 199 1.71 50.13 -4.49
CA ALA A 199 0.94 51.34 -4.31
C ALA A 199 0.63 51.89 -5.70
N THR A 200 -0.62 51.78 -6.14
CA THR A 200 -1.11 52.43 -7.33
C THR A 200 -0.97 53.92 -7.09
N ALA A 201 0.13 54.52 -7.61
CA ALA A 201 0.28 55.98 -7.68
C ALA A 201 -0.92 56.54 -8.45
N ARG A 202 -1.85 57.16 -7.74
CA ARG A 202 -2.91 57.95 -8.35
C ARG A 202 -2.20 59.14 -9.02
N LEU A 203 -2.15 59.10 -10.35
CA LEU A 203 -1.89 60.29 -11.14
C LEU A 203 -3.12 61.21 -10.99
N GLN A 204 -2.96 62.30 -10.27
CA GLN A 204 -3.85 63.45 -10.33
C GLN A 204 -3.43 64.35 -11.49
#